data_b41889fa47dd24030df6ce75da0265c0
#
_entry.id   b41889fa47dd24030df6ce75da0265c0
#
_cell.length_a   1.000
_cell.length_b   1.000
_cell.length_c   1.000
_cell.angle_alpha   90.00
_cell.angle_beta   90.00
_cell.angle_gamma   90.00
#
_symmetry.space_group_name_H-M   'P 1'
#
loop_
_entity.id
_entity.type
_entity.pdbx_description
1 polymer ?
#
loop_
_entity_poly.entity_id
_entity_poly.type
_entity_poly.pdbx_seq_one_letter_code
_entity_poly.pdbx_strand_id
1 'polypeptide(L)'
;MAKVKKNIFVGKKFGVTGNAGYMGASDTGEYLQQLTGLQGINIFDEMRRSDGQIKAVLKAITLPVLRNKYYIEPASDEPKDVEIAEMLEENLFREMTMTWSDTLKHIMLHKPFGFMPMEKIYEYREDKKLIKLRKLDPRMPQSVCKWNYEGQSLISIEQQDNSGNQFVIPIEKLCIFTEEKEGSNWEGISVLRPVYGNWYIKKDLMKIDAIKHERYGVGIPMGTAPKGVNSEDDAWQNMEDALRSIYANEQGYIVKPAEWELEVINGGESKGTDVIASIKYHDEAIALGMLAQFLKLGQTESGSRALGSEFIDFFLDSLQDTCEYICQVINRFCLKELVDYNWEVNSYPELKCARIQEIDPQVIANLVSTGIITKD
;
A
#
# COMPACT_ATOMS: atom_id res chain seq x y z
N MET A 1 -0.91 61.15 -2.31
CA MET A 1 -1.52 60.09 -1.49
C MET A 1 -2.39 59.21 -2.35
N ALA A 2 -1.87 58.06 -2.80
CA ALA A 2 -2.64 57.11 -3.56
C ALA A 2 -3.63 56.40 -2.61
N LYS A 3 -4.94 56.53 -2.92
CA LYS A 3 -5.98 55.78 -2.19
C LYS A 3 -5.74 54.29 -2.45
N VAL A 4 -5.26 53.55 -1.43
CA VAL A 4 -5.29 52.08 -1.45
C VAL A 4 -6.75 51.65 -1.62
N LYS A 5 -7.07 51.08 -2.78
CA LYS A 5 -8.36 50.45 -3.00
C LYS A 5 -8.48 49.29 -2.01
N LYS A 6 -9.30 49.47 -0.97
CA LYS A 6 -9.67 48.38 -0.07
C LYS A 6 -10.19 47.23 -0.95
N ASN A 7 -9.56 46.08 -0.84
CA ASN A 7 -9.92 44.89 -1.61
C ASN A 7 -11.33 44.46 -1.16
N ILE A 8 -12.36 44.80 -1.94
CA ILE A 8 -13.80 44.63 -1.60
C ILE A 8 -14.18 43.13 -1.57
N PHE A 9 -13.24 42.24 -1.93
CA PHE A 9 -13.46 40.82 -2.14
C PHE A 9 -12.89 39.93 -1.02
N VAL A 10 -12.33 40.51 0.04
CA VAL A 10 -11.83 39.75 1.18
C VAL A 10 -13.01 39.00 1.83
N GLY A 11 -12.98 37.68 1.84
CA GLY A 11 -14.00 36.80 2.43
C GLY A 11 -15.17 36.41 1.51
N LYS A 12 -15.22 36.89 0.25
CA LYS A 12 -16.25 36.47 -0.71
C LYS A 12 -15.70 35.30 -1.55
N LYS A 13 -16.38 34.17 -1.55
CA LYS A 13 -16.12 33.06 -2.44
C LYS A 13 -16.77 33.34 -3.81
N PHE A 14 -16.00 33.25 -4.89
CA PHE A 14 -16.46 33.43 -6.27
C PHE A 14 -16.33 32.10 -7.02
N GLY A 15 -17.31 31.82 -7.89
CA GLY A 15 -17.24 30.62 -8.75
C GLY A 15 -17.63 29.31 -8.07
N VAL A 16 -18.30 29.37 -6.89
CA VAL A 16 -18.79 28.17 -6.21
C VAL A 16 -20.24 27.93 -6.60
N THR A 17 -20.49 27.33 -7.77
CA THR A 17 -21.83 27.04 -8.27
C THR A 17 -22.09 25.56 -8.53
N GLY A 18 -21.08 24.71 -8.47
CA GLY A 18 -21.18 23.29 -8.70
C GLY A 18 -20.86 22.44 -7.48
N ASN A 19 -20.92 21.11 -7.66
CA ASN A 19 -20.54 20.12 -6.66
C ASN A 19 -19.33 19.31 -7.16
N ALA A 20 -18.28 19.17 -6.35
CA ALA A 20 -17.11 18.35 -6.64
C ALA A 20 -17.22 16.93 -6.06
N GLY A 21 -18.30 16.61 -5.36
CA GLY A 21 -18.57 15.30 -4.76
C GLY A 21 -19.16 14.32 -5.78
N TYR A 22 -19.06 13.05 -5.46
CA TYR A 22 -19.71 11.99 -6.21
C TYR A 22 -21.23 12.00 -6.05
N MET A 23 -21.95 11.57 -7.09
CA MET A 23 -23.37 11.25 -7.01
C MET A 23 -23.49 9.74 -6.78
N GLY A 24 -23.94 9.33 -5.60
CA GLY A 24 -24.11 7.91 -5.31
C GLY A 24 -24.25 7.59 -3.82
N ALA A 25 -24.19 6.31 -3.50
CA ALA A 25 -24.36 5.81 -2.13
C ALA A 25 -23.12 6.02 -1.23
N SER A 26 -21.98 6.39 -1.81
CA SER A 26 -20.74 6.69 -1.05
C SER A 26 -20.15 8.02 -1.48
N ASP A 27 -19.63 8.78 -0.51
CA ASP A 27 -18.96 10.06 -0.73
C ASP A 27 -17.60 9.89 -1.46
N THR A 28 -17.10 8.66 -1.55
CA THR A 28 -15.81 8.29 -2.16
C THR A 28 -15.94 7.73 -3.57
N GLY A 29 -17.17 7.47 -4.07
CA GLY A 29 -17.41 6.81 -5.36
C GLY A 29 -17.15 5.29 -5.36
N GLU A 30 -16.77 4.68 -4.23
CA GLU A 30 -16.57 3.25 -4.13
C GLU A 30 -17.89 2.48 -4.15
N TYR A 31 -18.04 1.56 -5.11
CA TYR A 31 -19.25 0.76 -5.30
C TYR A 31 -19.22 -0.58 -4.55
N LEU A 32 -18.04 -1.05 -4.10
CA LEU A 32 -17.92 -2.25 -3.27
C LEU A 32 -17.95 -1.85 -1.80
N GLN A 33 -19.07 -2.09 -1.13
CA GLN A 33 -19.25 -1.73 0.28
C GLN A 33 -18.13 -2.24 1.19
N GLN A 34 -17.61 -3.43 0.92
CA GLN A 34 -16.51 -4.01 1.69
C GLN A 34 -15.18 -3.25 1.58
N LEU A 35 -15.03 -2.38 0.58
CA LEU A 35 -13.84 -1.55 0.37
C LEU A 35 -14.04 -0.12 0.84
N THR A 36 -15.13 0.19 1.52
CA THR A 36 -15.41 1.52 2.07
C THR A 36 -14.97 1.65 3.52
N GLY A 37 -14.51 2.86 3.90
CA GLY A 37 -14.16 3.23 5.27
C GLY A 37 -13.15 2.29 5.93
N LEU A 38 -13.29 2.07 7.24
CA LEU A 38 -12.36 1.24 8.03
C LEU A 38 -12.26 -0.20 7.52
N GLN A 39 -13.34 -0.77 7.00
CA GLN A 39 -13.31 -2.13 6.47
C GLN A 39 -12.40 -2.23 5.25
N GLY A 40 -12.49 -1.29 4.32
CA GLY A 40 -11.63 -1.23 3.13
C GLY A 40 -10.17 -1.02 3.52
N ILE A 41 -9.90 -0.12 4.45
CA ILE A 41 -8.55 0.12 4.98
C ILE A 41 -7.94 -1.14 5.58
N ASN A 42 -8.71 -1.92 6.34
CA ASN A 42 -8.24 -3.19 6.92
C ASN A 42 -7.97 -4.25 5.85
N ILE A 43 -8.77 -4.31 4.79
CA ILE A 43 -8.52 -5.20 3.65
C ILE A 43 -7.23 -4.81 2.95
N PHE A 44 -6.99 -3.53 2.67
CA PHE A 44 -5.74 -3.07 2.08
C PHE A 44 -4.53 -3.34 2.99
N ASP A 45 -4.71 -3.25 4.31
CA ASP A 45 -3.66 -3.62 5.27
C ASP A 45 -3.36 -5.13 5.23
N GLU A 46 -4.38 -5.98 5.13
CA GLU A 46 -4.20 -7.42 4.94
C GLU A 46 -3.47 -7.70 3.62
N MET A 47 -3.90 -7.12 2.51
CA MET A 47 -3.28 -7.31 1.19
C MET A 47 -1.78 -7.00 1.22
N ARG A 48 -1.38 -5.82 1.72
CA ARG A 48 0.02 -5.39 1.74
C ARG A 48 0.91 -6.19 2.69
N ARG A 49 0.34 -6.82 3.72
CA ARG A 49 1.09 -7.59 4.73
C ARG A 49 1.16 -9.07 4.44
N SER A 50 0.09 -9.64 3.88
CA SER A 50 -0.05 -11.09 3.69
C SER A 50 0.37 -11.56 2.30
N ASP A 51 0.33 -10.71 1.28
CA ASP A 51 0.63 -11.10 -0.09
C ASP A 51 2.07 -10.73 -0.48
N GLY A 52 2.86 -11.76 -0.86
CA GLY A 52 4.27 -11.57 -1.23
C GLY A 52 4.45 -10.74 -2.49
N GLN A 53 3.60 -10.92 -3.50
CA GLN A 53 3.66 -10.18 -4.76
C GLN A 53 3.34 -8.69 -4.55
N ILE A 54 2.25 -8.40 -3.84
CA ILE A 54 1.86 -7.03 -3.48
C ILE A 54 2.98 -6.34 -2.69
N LYS A 55 3.54 -7.04 -1.70
CA LYS A 55 4.62 -6.50 -0.88
C LYS A 55 5.88 -6.20 -1.71
N ALA A 56 6.22 -7.06 -2.65
CA ALA A 56 7.36 -6.85 -3.54
C ALA A 56 7.15 -5.62 -4.43
N VAL A 57 5.96 -5.47 -5.03
CA VAL A 57 5.62 -4.31 -5.86
C VAL A 57 5.60 -3.02 -5.05
N LEU A 58 4.97 -3.01 -3.86
CA LEU A 58 4.99 -1.82 -2.98
C LEU A 58 6.41 -1.43 -2.57
N LYS A 59 7.31 -2.39 -2.37
CA LYS A 59 8.73 -2.08 -2.13
C LYS A 59 9.41 -1.49 -3.36
N ALA A 60 9.12 -2.01 -4.56
CA ALA A 60 9.67 -1.46 -5.81
C ALA A 60 9.23 0.00 -6.02
N ILE A 61 7.99 0.35 -5.65
CA ILE A 61 7.48 1.72 -5.68
C ILE A 61 8.14 2.59 -4.60
N THR A 62 8.28 2.08 -3.39
CA THR A 62 8.69 2.89 -2.23
C THR A 62 10.20 3.14 -2.17
N LEU A 63 11.02 2.14 -2.47
CA LEU A 63 12.48 2.23 -2.27
C LEU A 63 13.15 3.34 -3.08
N PRO A 64 12.83 3.57 -4.38
CA PRO A 64 13.44 4.66 -5.13
C PRO A 64 13.09 6.04 -4.55
N VAL A 65 11.84 6.23 -4.11
CA VAL A 65 11.38 7.47 -3.47
C VAL A 65 12.12 7.74 -2.17
N LEU A 66 12.33 6.70 -1.32
CA LEU A 66 13.08 6.82 -0.06
C LEU A 66 14.57 7.09 -0.26
N ARG A 67 15.15 6.63 -1.36
CA ARG A 67 16.58 6.80 -1.68
C ARG A 67 16.88 8.07 -2.46
N ASN A 68 15.84 8.72 -2.97
CA ASN A 68 16.02 9.94 -3.74
C ASN A 68 16.62 11.04 -2.87
N LYS A 69 17.37 11.94 -3.49
CA LYS A 69 17.93 13.11 -2.83
C LYS A 69 16.90 14.23 -2.80
N TYR A 70 16.61 14.71 -1.61
CA TYR A 70 15.77 15.90 -1.36
C TYR A 70 16.66 17.04 -0.88
N TYR A 71 16.31 18.27 -1.27
CA TYR A 71 17.06 19.48 -0.90
C TYR A 71 16.12 20.68 -0.90
N ILE A 72 16.53 21.75 -0.22
CA ILE A 72 15.80 23.02 -0.22
C ILE A 72 16.46 23.97 -1.23
N GLU A 73 15.67 24.44 -2.19
CA GLU A 73 16.08 25.48 -3.13
C GLU A 73 15.71 26.85 -2.55
N PRO A 74 16.66 27.79 -2.39
CA PRO A 74 16.37 29.13 -1.92
C PRO A 74 15.41 29.88 -2.86
N ALA A 75 14.63 30.82 -2.33
CA ALA A 75 13.73 31.64 -3.13
C ALA A 75 14.48 32.59 -4.09
N SER A 76 15.70 33.03 -3.71
CA SER A 76 16.63 33.79 -4.52
C SER A 76 18.06 33.62 -4.00
N ASP A 77 19.05 34.20 -4.73
CA ASP A 77 20.45 34.25 -4.30
C ASP A 77 20.73 35.31 -3.23
N GLU A 78 19.70 36.00 -2.72
CA GLU A 78 19.88 36.97 -1.63
C GLU A 78 20.29 36.27 -0.34
N PRO A 79 21.23 36.84 0.45
CA PRO A 79 21.75 36.21 1.67
C PRO A 79 20.66 35.79 2.66
N LYS A 80 19.56 36.56 2.76
CA LYS A 80 18.42 36.27 3.63
C LYS A 80 17.66 35.02 3.16
N ASP A 81 17.43 34.87 1.86
CA ASP A 81 16.70 33.74 1.29
C ASP A 81 17.52 32.45 1.39
N VAL A 82 18.83 32.56 1.21
CA VAL A 82 19.77 31.45 1.44
C VAL A 82 19.79 31.03 2.92
N GLU A 83 19.83 31.97 3.87
CA GLU A 83 19.79 31.69 5.31
C GLU A 83 18.48 30.95 5.70
N ILE A 84 17.34 31.39 5.15
CA ILE A 84 16.04 30.73 5.38
C ILE A 84 16.06 29.30 4.84
N ALA A 85 16.58 29.10 3.62
CA ALA A 85 16.68 27.78 3.02
C ALA A 85 17.59 26.83 3.82
N GLU A 86 18.75 27.30 4.29
CA GLU A 86 19.66 26.53 5.14
C GLU A 86 18.99 26.13 6.47
N MET A 87 18.24 27.05 7.10
CA MET A 87 17.50 26.73 8.32
C MET A 87 16.44 25.66 8.08
N LEU A 88 15.69 25.73 6.98
CA LEU A 88 14.70 24.71 6.62
C LEU A 88 15.37 23.35 6.33
N GLU A 89 16.49 23.36 5.64
CA GLU A 89 17.26 22.14 5.33
C GLU A 89 17.78 21.48 6.61
N GLU A 90 18.36 22.27 7.52
CA GLU A 90 18.80 21.77 8.81
C GLU A 90 17.62 21.21 9.62
N ASN A 91 16.50 21.95 9.67
CA ASN A 91 15.33 21.54 10.42
C ASN A 91 14.72 20.22 9.87
N LEU A 92 14.47 20.12 8.56
CA LEU A 92 13.83 18.94 7.98
C LEU A 92 14.72 17.68 8.05
N PHE A 93 16.01 17.81 7.77
CA PHE A 93 16.86 16.63 7.57
C PHE A 93 17.70 16.26 8.80
N ARG A 94 17.82 17.15 9.80
CA ARG A 94 18.70 16.92 10.96
C ARG A 94 18.03 17.10 12.32
N GLU A 95 17.10 18.06 12.46
CA GLU A 95 16.59 18.44 13.78
C GLU A 95 15.22 17.85 14.14
N MET A 96 14.45 17.38 13.16
CA MET A 96 13.20 16.70 13.47
C MET A 96 13.43 15.48 14.37
N THR A 97 12.51 15.24 15.30
CA THR A 97 12.55 14.06 16.19
C THR A 97 12.29 12.75 15.46
N MET A 98 11.63 12.81 14.29
CA MET A 98 11.46 11.70 13.34
C MET A 98 12.38 11.95 12.14
N THR A 99 13.16 10.95 11.74
CA THR A 99 14.05 11.10 10.60
C THR A 99 13.27 11.38 9.31
N TRP A 100 13.88 12.09 8.36
CA TRP A 100 13.27 12.31 7.05
C TRP A 100 12.89 11.01 6.36
N SER A 101 13.77 9.99 6.44
CA SER A 101 13.48 8.66 5.88
C SER A 101 12.26 8.00 6.51
N ASP A 102 12.07 8.11 7.83
CA ASP A 102 10.90 7.55 8.51
C ASP A 102 9.64 8.34 8.19
N THR A 103 9.76 9.66 8.09
CA THR A 103 8.68 10.54 7.61
C THR A 103 8.21 10.12 6.22
N LEU A 104 9.14 9.93 5.28
CA LEU A 104 8.82 9.45 3.92
C LEU A 104 8.18 8.06 3.93
N LYS A 105 8.65 7.12 4.77
CA LYS A 105 8.01 5.79 4.90
C LYS A 105 6.56 5.90 5.31
N HIS A 106 6.23 6.80 6.22
CA HIS A 106 4.83 7.04 6.62
C HIS A 106 4.05 7.72 5.50
N ILE A 107 4.60 8.74 4.87
CA ILE A 107 3.97 9.41 3.73
C ILE A 107 3.62 8.39 2.63
N MET A 108 4.55 7.48 2.30
CA MET A 108 4.34 6.46 1.26
C MET A 108 3.22 5.46 1.58
N LEU A 109 2.68 5.45 2.79
CA LEU A 109 1.49 4.68 3.10
C LEU A 109 0.22 5.22 2.40
N HIS A 110 0.26 6.45 1.86
CA HIS A 110 -0.85 6.93 1.03
C HIS A 110 -1.08 6.03 -0.20
N LYS A 111 -0.03 5.42 -0.76
CA LYS A 111 -0.17 4.50 -1.90
C LYS A 111 -1.08 3.31 -1.59
N PRO A 112 -0.81 2.46 -0.57
CA PRO A 112 -1.66 1.31 -0.29
C PRO A 112 -3.00 1.65 0.37
N PHE A 113 -3.15 2.80 1.03
CA PHE A 113 -4.39 3.15 1.72
C PHE A 113 -5.27 4.15 0.96
N GLY A 114 -4.71 4.84 -0.05
CA GLY A 114 -5.36 5.95 -0.75
C GLY A 114 -5.04 7.31 -0.12
N PHE A 115 -4.80 7.37 1.20
CA PHE A 115 -4.47 8.60 1.90
C PHE A 115 -3.56 8.37 3.11
N MET A 116 -2.86 9.43 3.51
CA MET A 116 -2.05 9.46 4.72
C MET A 116 -2.02 10.87 5.32
N PRO A 117 -2.75 11.13 6.40
CA PRO A 117 -2.69 12.39 7.11
C PRO A 117 -1.46 12.43 8.02
N MET A 118 -0.73 13.55 7.96
CA MET A 118 0.41 13.84 8.82
C MET A 118 0.10 15.12 9.60
N GLU A 119 0.11 15.07 10.93
CA GLU A 119 -0.08 16.26 11.76
C GLU A 119 1.22 17.01 11.93
N LYS A 120 1.18 18.33 11.69
CA LYS A 120 2.31 19.24 11.84
C LYS A 120 2.47 19.59 13.31
N ILE A 121 3.59 19.22 13.91
CA ILE A 121 3.92 19.57 15.29
C ILE A 121 5.10 20.52 15.30
N TYR A 122 4.85 21.76 15.72
CA TYR A 122 5.86 22.81 15.82
C TYR A 122 6.32 22.95 17.25
N GLU A 123 7.54 23.46 17.43
CA GLU A 123 8.09 23.86 18.73
C GLU A 123 8.84 25.19 18.61
N TYR A 124 8.74 26.01 19.65
CA TYR A 124 9.56 27.24 19.74
C TYR A 124 10.90 26.89 20.37
N ARG A 125 11.98 27.27 19.71
CA ARG A 125 13.34 27.08 20.15
C ARG A 125 13.88 28.38 20.71
N GLU A 126 14.02 28.48 22.04
CA GLU A 126 14.49 29.69 22.74
C GLU A 126 15.92 30.05 22.34
N ASP A 127 16.80 29.08 22.12
CA ASP A 127 18.20 29.25 21.74
C ASP A 127 18.37 29.96 20.40
N LYS A 128 17.50 29.69 19.44
CA LYS A 128 17.52 30.27 18.09
C LYS A 128 16.43 31.33 17.89
N LYS A 129 15.51 31.49 18.84
CA LYS A 129 14.33 32.36 18.76
C LYS A 129 13.47 32.14 17.53
N LEU A 130 13.36 30.88 17.10
CA LEU A 130 12.64 30.44 15.91
C LEU A 130 11.65 29.36 16.25
N ILE A 131 10.54 29.34 15.51
CA ILE A 131 9.62 28.21 15.48
C ILE A 131 10.18 27.17 14.46
N LYS A 132 10.26 25.91 14.87
CA LYS A 132 10.72 24.80 14.05
C LYS A 132 9.68 23.71 13.95
N LEU A 133 9.70 22.97 12.87
CA LEU A 133 8.94 21.75 12.73
C LEU A 133 9.62 20.68 13.58
N ARG A 134 8.95 20.24 14.65
CA ARG A 134 9.44 19.17 15.52
C ARG A 134 9.29 17.82 14.85
N LYS A 135 8.15 17.56 14.21
CA LYS A 135 7.87 16.34 13.43
C LYS A 135 6.60 16.49 12.59
N LEU A 136 6.49 15.71 11.55
CA LEU A 136 5.23 15.35 10.88
C LEU A 136 4.74 14.04 11.48
N ASP A 137 3.73 14.10 12.34
CA ASP A 137 3.27 12.94 13.13
C ASP A 137 2.20 12.16 12.38
N PRO A 138 2.42 10.87 12.06
CA PRO A 138 1.49 10.10 11.26
C PRO A 138 0.17 9.86 11.99
N ARG A 139 -0.94 10.11 11.32
CA ARG A 139 -2.28 9.75 11.74
C ARG A 139 -2.72 8.56 10.91
N MET A 140 -2.53 7.35 11.46
CA MET A 140 -2.75 6.13 10.68
C MET A 140 -4.17 6.06 10.10
N PRO A 141 -4.34 5.70 8.83
CA PRO A 141 -5.65 5.65 8.18
C PRO A 141 -6.70 4.85 8.95
N GLN A 142 -6.29 3.77 9.64
CA GLN A 142 -7.18 2.96 10.46
C GLN A 142 -7.81 3.72 11.63
N SER A 143 -7.19 4.80 12.08
CA SER A 143 -7.67 5.60 13.20
C SER A 143 -8.58 6.76 12.77
N VAL A 144 -8.63 7.08 11.47
CA VAL A 144 -9.49 8.13 10.92
C VAL A 144 -10.90 7.57 10.77
N CYS A 145 -11.84 8.11 11.54
CA CYS A 145 -13.22 7.62 11.55
C CYS A 145 -14.18 8.54 10.81
N LYS A 146 -13.83 9.80 10.57
CA LYS A 146 -14.72 10.74 9.89
C LYS A 146 -13.98 11.93 9.26
N TRP A 147 -14.54 12.39 8.15
CA TRP A 147 -14.12 13.59 7.43
C TRP A 147 -15.20 14.64 7.55
N ASN A 148 -14.88 15.82 8.09
CA ASN A 148 -15.83 16.89 8.30
C ASN A 148 -15.68 17.97 7.23
N TYR A 149 -16.77 18.28 6.56
CA TYR A 149 -16.82 19.25 5.47
C TYR A 149 -17.70 20.44 5.81
N GLU A 150 -17.33 21.62 5.33
CA GLU A 150 -18.18 22.77 5.20
C GLU A 150 -18.38 23.06 3.71
N GLY A 151 -19.57 22.75 3.18
CA GLY A 151 -19.79 22.69 1.74
C GLY A 151 -18.90 21.64 1.08
N GLN A 152 -17.94 22.07 0.25
CA GLN A 152 -17.00 21.18 -0.43
C GLN A 152 -15.59 21.22 0.17
N SER A 153 -15.39 22.03 1.21
CA SER A 153 -14.09 22.22 1.84
C SER A 153 -13.96 21.30 3.04
N LEU A 154 -12.91 20.49 3.07
CA LEU A 154 -12.54 19.75 4.27
C LEU A 154 -12.11 20.74 5.36
N ILE A 155 -12.69 20.63 6.55
CA ILE A 155 -12.37 21.48 7.71
C ILE A 155 -11.63 20.73 8.81
N SER A 156 -11.88 19.43 8.97
CA SER A 156 -11.19 18.61 9.98
C SER A 156 -11.37 17.13 9.69
N ILE A 157 -10.53 16.30 10.34
CA ILE A 157 -10.73 14.86 10.45
C ILE A 157 -11.03 14.50 11.90
N GLU A 158 -11.79 13.43 12.12
CA GLU A 158 -11.97 12.82 13.44
C GLU A 158 -11.14 11.55 13.51
N GLN A 159 -10.34 11.45 14.56
CA GLN A 159 -9.51 10.30 14.86
C GLN A 159 -9.99 9.62 16.12
N GLN A 160 -9.97 8.30 16.17
CA GLN A 160 -10.26 7.52 17.37
C GLN A 160 -9.04 6.70 17.78
N ASP A 161 -8.71 6.71 19.06
CA ASP A 161 -7.67 5.85 19.63
C ASP A 161 -8.22 4.46 20.06
N ASN A 162 -7.31 3.57 20.45
CA ASN A 162 -7.68 2.22 20.92
C ASN A 162 -8.51 2.21 22.21
N SER A 163 -8.56 3.33 22.93
CA SER A 163 -9.37 3.50 24.15
C SER A 163 -10.76 4.06 23.85
N GLY A 164 -11.05 4.37 22.58
CA GLY A 164 -12.32 4.96 22.15
C GLY A 164 -12.39 6.48 22.29
N ASN A 165 -11.28 7.14 22.68
CA ASN A 165 -11.27 8.60 22.72
C ASN A 165 -11.26 9.18 21.31
N GLN A 166 -12.06 10.22 21.09
CA GLN A 166 -12.14 10.91 19.82
C GLN A 166 -11.38 12.23 19.84
N PHE A 167 -10.66 12.50 18.77
CA PHE A 167 -9.89 13.73 18.57
C PHE A 167 -10.32 14.36 17.26
N VAL A 168 -10.63 15.65 17.30
CA VAL A 168 -10.91 16.44 16.09
C VAL A 168 -9.63 17.21 15.73
N ILE A 169 -9.10 16.92 14.56
CA ILE A 169 -7.88 17.56 14.06
C ILE A 169 -8.23 18.50 12.92
N PRO A 170 -8.10 19.83 13.10
CA PRO A 170 -8.36 20.80 12.05
C PRO A 170 -7.43 20.62 10.86
N ILE A 171 -7.93 20.95 9.66
CA ILE A 171 -7.15 20.82 8.41
C ILE A 171 -5.86 21.66 8.42
N GLU A 172 -5.87 22.79 9.11
CA GLU A 172 -4.72 23.68 9.24
C GLU A 172 -3.53 23.01 9.94
N LYS A 173 -3.79 21.98 10.74
CA LYS A 173 -2.74 21.21 11.42
C LYS A 173 -2.24 20.02 10.58
N LEU A 174 -2.81 19.77 9.42
CA LEU A 174 -2.55 18.56 8.64
C LEU A 174 -1.82 18.86 7.33
N CYS A 175 -0.93 17.93 6.97
CA CYS A 175 -0.52 17.66 5.60
C CYS A 175 -1.15 16.32 5.20
N ILE A 176 -2.07 16.30 4.26
CA ILE A 176 -2.74 15.08 3.82
C ILE A 176 -2.21 14.71 2.45
N PHE A 177 -1.60 13.53 2.37
CA PHE A 177 -1.16 12.93 1.11
C PHE A 177 -2.28 12.02 0.62
N THR A 178 -2.77 12.25 -0.60
CA THR A 178 -3.91 11.53 -1.17
C THR A 178 -3.51 10.98 -2.54
N GLU A 179 -3.69 9.68 -2.73
CA GLU A 179 -3.45 9.02 -4.01
C GLU A 179 -4.67 9.21 -4.92
N GLU A 180 -4.43 9.53 -6.20
CA GLU A 180 -5.47 9.68 -7.22
C GLU A 180 -6.72 10.42 -6.69
N LYS A 181 -6.49 11.61 -6.14
CA LYS A 181 -7.57 12.41 -5.58
C LYS A 181 -8.55 12.86 -6.65
N GLU A 182 -9.77 12.42 -6.57
CA GLU A 182 -10.87 12.82 -7.44
C GLU A 182 -11.84 13.76 -6.71
N GLY A 183 -12.03 14.95 -7.26
CA GLY A 183 -12.95 15.94 -6.69
C GLY A 183 -12.69 16.28 -5.23
N SER A 184 -13.72 16.12 -4.38
CA SER A 184 -13.64 16.34 -2.93
C SER A 184 -13.27 15.09 -2.13
N ASN A 185 -12.99 13.97 -2.79
CA ASN A 185 -12.60 12.73 -2.12
C ASN A 185 -11.16 12.84 -1.57
N TRP A 186 -11.02 12.96 -0.26
CA TRP A 186 -9.72 12.99 0.42
C TRP A 186 -9.22 11.60 0.83
N GLU A 187 -10.05 10.56 0.75
CA GLU A 187 -9.61 9.17 0.95
C GLU A 187 -8.83 8.65 -0.27
N GLY A 188 -9.02 9.31 -1.44
CA GLY A 188 -8.33 8.93 -2.67
C GLY A 188 -8.68 7.51 -3.13
N ILE A 189 -7.86 6.99 -4.03
CA ILE A 189 -7.99 5.64 -4.57
C ILE A 189 -6.69 4.88 -4.29
N SER A 190 -6.79 3.81 -3.49
CA SER A 190 -5.64 2.94 -3.21
C SER A 190 -5.09 2.30 -4.47
N VAL A 191 -3.77 2.26 -4.65
CA VAL A 191 -3.12 1.48 -5.72
C VAL A 191 -3.44 -0.02 -5.64
N LEU A 192 -3.98 -0.49 -4.51
CA LEU A 192 -4.42 -1.87 -4.33
C LEU A 192 -5.85 -2.10 -4.82
N ARG A 193 -6.63 -1.03 -5.06
CA ARG A 193 -8.04 -1.14 -5.48
C ARG A 193 -8.22 -1.94 -6.77
N PRO A 194 -7.51 -1.64 -7.87
CA PRO A 194 -7.68 -2.38 -9.13
C PRO A 194 -7.26 -3.84 -9.04
N VAL A 195 -6.40 -4.22 -8.10
CA VAL A 195 -5.88 -5.59 -7.96
C VAL A 195 -6.58 -6.41 -6.87
N TYR A 196 -7.52 -5.80 -6.16
CA TYR A 196 -8.28 -6.49 -5.11
C TYR A 196 -8.93 -7.80 -5.58
N GLY A 197 -9.60 -7.81 -6.73
CA GLY A 197 -10.25 -9.00 -7.26
C GLY A 197 -9.28 -10.15 -7.53
N ASN A 198 -8.11 -9.83 -8.10
CA ASN A 198 -7.06 -10.82 -8.35
C ASN A 198 -6.48 -11.40 -7.05
N TRP A 199 -6.23 -10.53 -6.06
CA TRP A 199 -5.78 -10.97 -4.75
C TRP A 199 -6.79 -11.87 -4.04
N TYR A 200 -8.07 -11.51 -4.10
CA TYR A 200 -9.14 -12.28 -3.47
C TYR A 200 -9.24 -13.69 -4.04
N ILE A 201 -9.27 -13.81 -5.37
CA ILE A 201 -9.32 -15.11 -6.07
C ILE A 201 -8.04 -15.92 -5.80
N LYS A 202 -6.86 -15.30 -5.89
CA LYS A 202 -5.59 -15.96 -5.59
C LYS A 202 -5.56 -16.56 -4.19
N LYS A 203 -6.04 -15.81 -3.18
CA LYS A 203 -6.11 -16.28 -1.79
C LYS A 203 -6.92 -17.56 -1.65
N ASP A 204 -8.03 -17.68 -2.39
CA ASP A 204 -8.85 -18.90 -2.39
C ASP A 204 -8.22 -20.04 -3.19
N LEU A 205 -7.58 -19.74 -4.33
CA LEU A 205 -6.82 -20.73 -5.08
C LEU A 205 -5.68 -21.34 -4.27
N MET A 206 -4.97 -20.56 -3.49
CA MET A 206 -3.90 -21.08 -2.59
C MET A 206 -4.45 -22.05 -1.54
N LYS A 207 -5.65 -21.81 -1.01
CA LYS A 207 -6.31 -22.75 -0.09
C LYS A 207 -6.71 -24.04 -0.80
N ILE A 208 -7.26 -23.91 -2.01
CA ILE A 208 -7.65 -25.08 -2.84
C ILE A 208 -6.42 -25.91 -3.17
N ASP A 209 -5.30 -25.28 -3.50
CA ASP A 209 -4.04 -25.99 -3.80
C ASP A 209 -3.52 -26.75 -2.56
N ALA A 210 -3.53 -26.11 -1.38
CA ALA A 210 -3.15 -26.76 -0.14
C ALA A 210 -4.04 -27.99 0.17
N ILE A 211 -5.37 -27.85 0.05
CA ILE A 211 -6.32 -28.95 0.23
C ILE A 211 -6.08 -30.07 -0.81
N LYS A 212 -5.78 -29.68 -2.06
CA LYS A 212 -5.45 -30.64 -3.10
C LYS A 212 -4.21 -31.45 -2.74
N HIS A 213 -3.14 -30.79 -2.32
CA HIS A 213 -1.91 -31.45 -1.89
C HIS A 213 -2.11 -32.35 -0.68
N GLU A 214 -2.89 -31.93 0.30
CA GLU A 214 -3.24 -32.75 1.45
C GLU A 214 -4.01 -34.03 1.03
N ARG A 215 -5.03 -33.88 0.16
CA ARG A 215 -5.87 -35.02 -0.27
C ARG A 215 -5.15 -35.96 -1.22
N TYR A 216 -4.36 -35.42 -2.16
CA TYR A 216 -3.72 -36.25 -3.20
C TYR A 216 -2.31 -36.71 -2.80
N GLY A 217 -1.66 -36.04 -1.85
CA GLY A 217 -0.33 -36.43 -1.39
C GLY A 217 -0.32 -37.77 -0.66
N VAL A 218 -1.40 -38.08 0.02
CA VAL A 218 -1.55 -39.33 0.77
C VAL A 218 -2.45 -40.34 0.01
N GLY A 219 -3.20 -39.88 -1.01
CA GLY A 219 -4.26 -40.64 -1.67
C GLY A 219 -5.48 -40.83 -0.76
N ILE A 220 -6.58 -41.39 -1.32
CA ILE A 220 -7.76 -41.76 -0.53
C ILE A 220 -7.71 -43.25 -0.33
N PRO A 221 -7.44 -43.76 0.87
CA PRO A 221 -7.43 -45.19 1.13
C PRO A 221 -8.87 -45.71 1.07
N MET A 222 -9.10 -46.72 0.27
CA MET A 222 -10.38 -47.41 0.12
C MET A 222 -10.22 -48.87 0.51
N GLY A 223 -11.09 -49.33 1.40
CA GLY A 223 -11.16 -50.72 1.79
C GLY A 223 -12.45 -51.35 1.28
N THR A 224 -12.35 -52.47 0.61
CA THR A 224 -13.52 -53.29 0.17
C THR A 224 -13.63 -54.50 1.08
N ALA A 225 -14.78 -54.65 1.74
CA ALA A 225 -15.04 -55.78 2.63
C ALA A 225 -15.42 -57.04 1.83
N PRO A 226 -15.01 -58.23 2.31
CA PRO A 226 -15.46 -59.50 1.74
C PRO A 226 -16.97 -59.70 1.92
N LYS A 227 -17.55 -60.59 1.12
CA LYS A 227 -18.98 -60.90 1.23
C LYS A 227 -19.34 -61.46 2.60
N GLY A 228 -20.32 -60.85 3.26
CA GLY A 228 -20.84 -61.28 4.54
C GLY A 228 -20.36 -60.47 5.74
N VAL A 229 -19.45 -59.52 5.56
CA VAL A 229 -19.05 -58.56 6.60
C VAL A 229 -19.95 -57.35 6.52
N ASN A 230 -20.58 -57.00 7.66
CA ASN A 230 -21.46 -55.81 7.75
C ASN A 230 -20.79 -54.68 8.54
N SER A 231 -21.35 -53.50 8.45
CA SER A 231 -20.82 -52.30 9.11
C SER A 231 -20.86 -52.36 10.66
N GLU A 232 -21.58 -53.32 11.23
CA GLU A 232 -21.70 -53.56 12.67
C GLU A 232 -20.64 -54.53 13.19
N ASP A 233 -19.89 -55.19 12.29
CA ASP A 233 -18.89 -56.16 12.66
C ASP A 233 -17.57 -55.50 13.15
N ASP A 234 -16.94 -56.06 14.17
CA ASP A 234 -15.66 -55.60 14.68
C ASP A 234 -14.58 -55.54 13.59
N ALA A 235 -14.65 -56.45 12.61
CA ALA A 235 -13.75 -56.48 11.47
C ALA A 235 -13.88 -55.23 10.55
N TRP A 236 -15.09 -54.69 10.40
CA TRP A 236 -15.35 -53.45 9.67
C TRP A 236 -14.76 -52.26 10.44
N GLN A 237 -15.05 -52.15 11.75
CA GLN A 237 -14.58 -51.05 12.57
C GLN A 237 -13.05 -51.00 12.63
N ASN A 238 -12.41 -52.16 12.80
CA ASN A 238 -10.94 -52.27 12.83
C ASN A 238 -10.33 -51.81 11.49
N MET A 239 -10.98 -52.11 10.35
CA MET A 239 -10.50 -51.64 9.02
C MET A 239 -10.72 -50.12 8.85
N GLU A 240 -11.86 -49.61 9.31
CA GLU A 240 -12.14 -48.18 9.24
C GLU A 240 -11.11 -47.38 10.07
N ASP A 241 -10.76 -47.85 11.26
CA ASP A 241 -9.75 -47.24 12.13
C ASP A 241 -8.35 -47.29 11.49
N ALA A 242 -8.03 -48.42 10.85
CA ALA A 242 -6.80 -48.57 10.09
C ALA A 242 -6.71 -47.59 8.88
N LEU A 243 -7.80 -47.42 8.14
CA LEU A 243 -7.88 -46.46 7.02
C LEU A 243 -7.79 -45.03 7.51
N ARG A 244 -8.42 -44.72 8.65
CA ARG A 244 -8.31 -43.40 9.29
C ARG A 244 -6.88 -43.07 9.72
N SER A 245 -6.15 -44.08 10.30
CA SER A 245 -4.77 -43.87 10.73
C SER A 245 -3.78 -43.63 9.58
N ILE A 246 -4.02 -44.23 8.41
CA ILE A 246 -3.26 -43.89 7.18
C ILE A 246 -3.50 -42.44 6.78
N TYR A 247 -4.78 -42.03 6.76
CA TYR A 247 -5.14 -40.67 6.37
C TYR A 247 -4.56 -39.61 7.31
N ALA A 248 -4.54 -39.91 8.62
CA ALA A 248 -3.93 -39.06 9.64
C ALA A 248 -2.39 -39.06 9.62
N ASN A 249 -1.76 -39.83 8.74
CA ASN A 249 -0.30 -40.00 8.64
C ASN A 249 0.36 -40.56 9.89
N GLU A 250 -0.42 -41.32 10.71
CA GLU A 250 0.03 -41.88 11.98
C GLU A 250 0.69 -43.27 11.81
N GLN A 251 0.39 -43.97 10.70
CA GLN A 251 0.95 -45.27 10.38
C GLN A 251 1.47 -45.37 8.95
N GLY A 252 2.74 -45.80 8.82
CA GLY A 252 3.39 -46.01 7.51
C GLY A 252 3.10 -47.35 6.84
N TYR A 253 2.34 -48.25 7.45
CA TYR A 253 1.97 -49.56 6.92
C TYR A 253 0.65 -50.05 7.50
N ILE A 254 -0.04 -50.97 6.74
CA ILE A 254 -1.22 -51.66 7.17
C ILE A 254 -1.03 -53.17 6.96
N VAL A 255 -1.49 -53.94 7.93
CA VAL A 255 -1.68 -55.38 7.79
C VAL A 255 -3.15 -55.62 7.50
N LYS A 256 -3.49 -56.11 6.30
CA LYS A 256 -4.88 -56.42 5.91
C LYS A 256 -5.20 -57.87 6.23
N PRO A 257 -6.41 -58.21 6.73
CA PRO A 257 -6.90 -59.56 6.79
C PRO A 257 -7.01 -60.19 5.40
N ALA A 258 -6.96 -61.52 5.34
CA ALA A 258 -7.25 -62.22 4.07
C ALA A 258 -8.63 -61.84 3.54
N GLU A 259 -8.76 -61.81 2.22
CA GLU A 259 -10.00 -61.46 1.50
C GLU A 259 -10.45 -59.99 1.51
N TRP A 260 -9.77 -59.08 2.22
CA TRP A 260 -10.00 -57.65 2.11
C TRP A 260 -9.21 -57.09 0.92
N GLU A 261 -9.82 -56.24 0.12
CA GLU A 261 -9.12 -55.47 -0.89
C GLU A 261 -8.84 -54.06 -0.38
N LEU A 262 -7.62 -53.62 -0.53
CA LEU A 262 -7.17 -52.32 -0.11
C LEU A 262 -6.56 -51.60 -1.29
N GLU A 263 -7.14 -50.48 -1.65
CA GLU A 263 -6.67 -49.64 -2.74
C GLU A 263 -6.42 -48.23 -2.21
N VAL A 264 -5.41 -47.56 -2.70
CA VAL A 264 -5.26 -46.14 -2.55
C VAL A 264 -5.73 -45.49 -3.84
N ILE A 265 -6.89 -44.87 -3.79
CA ILE A 265 -7.36 -44.08 -4.90
C ILE A 265 -6.43 -42.86 -4.97
N ASN A 266 -5.35 -42.98 -5.70
CA ASN A 266 -4.61 -41.82 -6.16
C ASN A 266 -5.57 -41.14 -7.15
N GLY A 267 -6.05 -39.95 -6.78
CA GLY A 267 -6.83 -39.16 -7.72
C GLY A 267 -6.00 -39.05 -8.98
N GLY A 268 -6.33 -39.86 -9.99
CA GLY A 268 -5.54 -40.03 -11.20
C GLY A 268 -5.13 -38.69 -11.76
N GLU A 269 -4.13 -38.63 -12.62
CA GLU A 269 -3.68 -37.38 -13.28
C GLU A 269 -4.94 -36.57 -13.64
N SER A 270 -5.37 -35.74 -12.67
CA SER A 270 -6.55 -34.93 -12.90
C SER A 270 -6.11 -33.98 -14.01
N LYS A 271 -6.73 -34.12 -15.18
CA LYS A 271 -6.77 -33.02 -16.15
C LYS A 271 -7.44 -31.78 -15.55
N GLY A 272 -7.40 -31.67 -14.22
CA GLY A 272 -7.86 -30.52 -13.45
C GLY A 272 -6.97 -29.33 -13.74
N THR A 273 -7.57 -28.21 -13.90
CA THR A 273 -6.98 -26.89 -14.07
C THR A 273 -5.72 -26.75 -13.23
N ASP A 274 -4.62 -26.39 -13.86
CA ASP A 274 -3.35 -26.13 -13.19
C ASP A 274 -3.53 -24.92 -12.26
N VAL A 275 -3.76 -25.20 -10.97
CA VAL A 275 -3.97 -24.18 -9.94
C VAL A 275 -2.77 -23.27 -9.84
N ILE A 276 -1.56 -23.82 -10.02
CA ILE A 276 -0.31 -23.04 -9.97
C ILE A 276 -0.25 -22.04 -11.12
N ALA A 277 -0.65 -22.47 -12.34
CA ALA A 277 -0.73 -21.56 -13.49
C ALA A 277 -1.75 -20.43 -13.24
N SER A 278 -2.89 -20.76 -12.61
CA SER A 278 -3.88 -19.74 -12.22
C SER A 278 -3.36 -18.78 -11.17
N ILE A 279 -2.66 -19.26 -10.15
CA ILE A 279 -2.01 -18.40 -9.13
C ILE A 279 -1.00 -17.46 -9.80
N LYS A 280 -0.16 -17.98 -10.70
CA LYS A 280 0.81 -17.17 -11.46
C LYS A 280 0.11 -16.10 -12.31
N TYR A 281 -0.99 -16.45 -12.97
CA TYR A 281 -1.79 -15.48 -13.72
C TYR A 281 -2.26 -14.31 -12.83
N HIS A 282 -2.77 -14.62 -11.63
CA HIS A 282 -3.20 -13.56 -10.70
C HIS A 282 -2.04 -12.75 -10.15
N ASP A 283 -0.88 -13.35 -9.89
CA ASP A 283 0.35 -12.59 -9.54
C ASP A 283 0.74 -11.63 -10.65
N GLU A 284 0.58 -12.07 -11.88
CA GLU A 284 0.83 -11.26 -13.06
C GLU A 284 -0.13 -10.10 -13.19
N ALA A 285 -1.40 -10.37 -13.03
CA ALA A 285 -2.42 -9.34 -13.07
C ALA A 285 -2.26 -8.30 -11.93
N ILE A 286 -1.82 -8.73 -10.75
CA ILE A 286 -1.48 -7.84 -9.62
C ILE A 286 -0.32 -6.93 -10.00
N ALA A 287 0.77 -7.46 -10.52
CA ALA A 287 1.93 -6.65 -10.93
C ALA A 287 1.56 -5.64 -12.03
N LEU A 288 0.77 -6.07 -13.02
CA LEU A 288 0.29 -5.22 -14.10
C LEU A 288 -0.60 -4.08 -13.56
N GLY A 289 -1.57 -4.41 -12.71
CA GLY A 289 -2.51 -3.43 -12.18
C GLY A 289 -1.88 -2.39 -11.25
N MET A 290 -0.66 -2.64 -10.76
CA MET A 290 0.12 -1.70 -9.96
C MET A 290 1.27 -1.03 -10.75
N LEU A 291 1.20 -0.98 -12.09
CA LEU A 291 2.21 -0.44 -13.00
C LEU A 291 3.60 -1.10 -12.91
N ALA A 292 3.70 -2.28 -12.31
CA ALA A 292 4.96 -2.99 -12.12
C ALA A 292 5.18 -4.11 -13.16
N GLN A 293 4.60 -3.97 -14.34
CA GLN A 293 4.70 -4.96 -15.42
C GLN A 293 6.16 -5.20 -15.87
N PHE A 294 7.02 -4.17 -15.75
CA PHE A 294 8.43 -4.28 -16.10
C PHE A 294 9.17 -5.37 -15.28
N LEU A 295 8.68 -5.71 -14.09
CA LEU A 295 9.24 -6.76 -13.25
C LEU A 295 9.21 -8.15 -13.91
N LYS A 296 8.44 -8.32 -14.98
CA LYS A 296 8.32 -9.58 -15.74
C LYS A 296 9.16 -9.63 -17.00
N LEU A 297 9.54 -8.49 -17.53
CA LEU A 297 10.24 -8.42 -18.81
C LEU A 297 11.61 -9.12 -18.77
N GLY A 298 12.18 -9.33 -17.58
CA GLY A 298 13.39 -10.13 -17.39
C GLY A 298 13.17 -11.65 -17.37
N GLN A 299 11.92 -12.14 -17.38
CA GLN A 299 11.60 -13.57 -17.27
C GLN A 299 11.20 -14.22 -18.61
N THR A 300 11.03 -13.44 -19.68
CA THR A 300 10.69 -13.97 -21.01
C THR A 300 11.95 -14.04 -21.87
N GLU A 301 12.26 -15.23 -22.39
CA GLU A 301 13.42 -15.50 -23.27
C GLU A 301 13.43 -14.69 -24.58
N SER A 302 12.35 -14.02 -24.93
CA SER A 302 12.14 -13.31 -26.21
C SER A 302 11.62 -11.88 -26.08
N GLY A 303 11.64 -11.27 -24.87
CA GLY A 303 11.22 -9.89 -24.69
C GLY A 303 12.17 -8.92 -25.38
N SER A 304 11.68 -8.12 -26.31
CA SER A 304 12.46 -7.06 -26.95
C SER A 304 13.02 -6.13 -25.85
N ARG A 305 14.35 -6.00 -25.76
CA ARG A 305 15.03 -5.10 -24.80
C ARG A 305 14.54 -3.66 -24.91
N ALA A 306 14.15 -3.21 -26.13
CA ALA A 306 13.61 -1.88 -26.37
C ALA A 306 12.26 -1.66 -25.68
N LEU A 307 11.34 -2.63 -25.73
CA LEU A 307 10.04 -2.50 -25.05
C LEU A 307 10.20 -2.51 -23.53
N GLY A 308 11.19 -3.27 -23.02
CA GLY A 308 11.54 -3.30 -21.60
C GLY A 308 12.02 -1.96 -21.07
N SER A 309 12.86 -1.24 -21.83
CA SER A 309 13.35 0.08 -21.43
C SER A 309 12.23 1.12 -21.35
N GLU A 310 11.33 1.17 -22.32
CA GLU A 310 10.22 2.13 -22.33
C GLU A 310 9.28 1.96 -21.13
N PHE A 311 8.98 0.71 -20.71
CA PHE A 311 8.17 0.47 -19.52
C PHE A 311 8.88 0.88 -18.23
N ILE A 312 10.20 0.72 -18.17
CA ILE A 312 11.00 1.16 -17.02
C ILE A 312 11.02 2.68 -16.94
N ASP A 313 11.22 3.36 -18.05
CA ASP A 313 11.22 4.82 -18.11
C ASP A 313 9.87 5.36 -17.64
N PHE A 314 8.75 4.81 -18.13
CA PHE A 314 7.41 5.17 -17.69
C PHE A 314 7.20 4.93 -16.18
N PHE A 315 7.71 3.82 -15.65
CA PHE A 315 7.65 3.55 -14.22
C PHE A 315 8.49 4.56 -13.41
N LEU A 316 9.70 4.88 -13.85
CA LEU A 316 10.56 5.86 -13.20
C LEU A 316 9.97 7.26 -13.22
N ASP A 317 9.33 7.65 -14.33
CA ASP A 317 8.59 8.92 -14.43
C ASP A 317 7.41 8.95 -13.45
N SER A 318 6.67 7.86 -13.28
CA SER A 318 5.60 7.74 -12.27
C SER A 318 6.11 7.88 -10.84
N LEU A 319 7.31 7.36 -10.55
CA LEU A 319 7.95 7.54 -9.25
C LEU A 319 8.48 8.97 -9.06
N GLN A 320 8.98 9.58 -10.11
CA GLN A 320 9.40 10.98 -10.10
C GLN A 320 8.22 11.90 -9.77
N ASP A 321 7.08 11.70 -10.44
CA ASP A 321 5.83 12.41 -10.13
C ASP A 321 5.43 12.24 -8.65
N THR A 322 5.58 11.04 -8.10
CA THR A 322 5.34 10.79 -6.67
C THR A 322 6.27 11.61 -5.77
N CYS A 323 7.57 11.71 -6.10
CA CYS A 323 8.51 12.55 -5.34
C CYS A 323 8.14 14.04 -5.42
N GLU A 324 7.78 14.52 -6.60
CA GLU A 324 7.38 15.90 -6.83
C GLU A 324 6.06 16.24 -6.13
N TYR A 325 5.08 15.33 -6.16
CA TYR A 325 3.84 15.46 -5.41
C TYR A 325 4.09 15.59 -3.90
N ILE A 326 4.96 14.77 -3.32
CA ILE A 326 5.35 14.86 -1.91
C ILE A 326 5.96 16.25 -1.61
N CYS A 327 6.86 16.72 -2.47
CA CYS A 327 7.46 18.05 -2.33
C CYS A 327 6.39 19.15 -2.38
N GLN A 328 5.46 19.09 -3.34
CA GLN A 328 4.39 20.08 -3.50
C GLN A 328 3.48 20.16 -2.26
N VAL A 329 3.08 19.01 -1.70
CA VAL A 329 2.25 18.97 -0.48
C VAL A 329 2.99 19.58 0.71
N ILE A 330 4.26 19.23 0.91
CA ILE A 330 5.07 19.75 2.00
C ILE A 330 5.32 21.25 1.83
N ASN A 331 5.67 21.71 0.64
CA ASN A 331 5.87 23.15 0.36
C ASN A 331 4.61 23.94 0.68
N ARG A 332 3.47 23.48 0.18
CA ARG A 332 2.22 24.23 0.28
C ARG A 332 1.66 24.28 1.70
N PHE A 333 1.69 23.16 2.41
CA PHE A 333 0.97 23.01 3.67
C PHE A 333 1.86 22.99 4.92
N CYS A 334 3.18 22.90 4.75
CA CYS A 334 4.10 22.84 5.88
C CYS A 334 5.19 23.93 5.82
N LEU A 335 6.01 23.98 4.77
CA LEU A 335 7.15 24.88 4.73
C LEU A 335 6.74 26.34 4.63
N LYS A 336 5.74 26.63 3.80
CA LYS A 336 5.20 27.99 3.68
C LYS A 336 4.75 28.53 5.05
N GLU A 337 3.98 27.75 5.78
CA GLU A 337 3.50 28.12 7.13
C GLU A 337 4.67 28.28 8.12
N LEU A 338 5.67 27.39 8.07
CA LEU A 338 6.85 27.49 8.92
C LEU A 338 7.67 28.76 8.66
N VAL A 339 7.79 29.16 7.40
CA VAL A 339 8.44 30.44 7.03
C VAL A 339 7.62 31.61 7.52
N ASP A 340 6.30 31.61 7.31
CA ASP A 340 5.39 32.69 7.74
C ASP A 340 5.41 32.90 9.27
N TYR A 341 5.68 31.84 10.06
CA TYR A 341 5.84 31.98 11.53
C TYR A 341 7.12 32.71 11.95
N ASN A 342 8.14 32.71 11.12
CA ASN A 342 9.47 33.21 11.48
C ASN A 342 9.87 34.47 10.74
N TRP A 343 9.38 34.69 9.52
CA TRP A 343 9.82 35.80 8.67
C TRP A 343 8.68 36.40 7.84
N GLU A 344 8.80 37.67 7.56
CA GLU A 344 8.01 38.35 6.54
C GLU A 344 8.79 38.28 5.21
N VAL A 345 8.27 37.50 4.25
CA VAL A 345 8.87 37.29 2.93
C VAL A 345 7.83 37.42 1.83
N ASN A 346 8.27 37.70 0.61
CA ASN A 346 7.40 37.74 -0.59
C ASN A 346 7.51 36.47 -1.44
N SER A 347 8.61 35.72 -1.29
CA SER A 347 8.92 34.48 -1.98
C SER A 347 9.36 33.43 -0.98
N TYR A 348 9.15 32.15 -1.31
CA TYR A 348 9.37 31.03 -0.38
C TYR A 348 10.41 30.08 -0.95
N PRO A 349 11.31 29.55 -0.10
CA PRO A 349 12.15 28.42 -0.47
C PRO A 349 11.29 27.17 -0.75
N GLU A 350 11.77 26.29 -1.61
CA GLU A 350 11.05 25.10 -2.01
C GLU A 350 11.83 23.82 -1.74
N LEU A 351 11.17 22.85 -1.13
CA LEU A 351 11.65 21.47 -1.11
C LEU A 351 11.56 20.90 -2.53
N LYS A 352 12.67 20.37 -3.01
CA LYS A 352 12.77 19.72 -4.32
C LYS A 352 13.38 18.33 -4.18
N CYS A 353 13.15 17.51 -5.18
CA CYS A 353 13.77 16.19 -5.30
C CYS A 353 14.65 16.15 -6.55
N ALA A 354 15.74 15.43 -6.47
CA ALA A 354 16.56 15.15 -7.64
C ALA A 354 15.80 14.21 -8.59
N ARG A 355 16.17 14.22 -9.87
CA ARG A 355 15.65 13.23 -10.80
C ARG A 355 16.07 11.84 -10.34
N ILE A 356 15.11 10.92 -10.29
CA ILE A 356 15.40 9.52 -10.00
C ILE A 356 16.31 9.02 -11.12
N GLN A 357 17.55 8.69 -10.79
CA GLN A 357 18.49 8.16 -11.76
C GLN A 357 18.04 6.77 -12.20
N GLU A 358 18.31 6.44 -13.45
CA GLU A 358 18.14 5.09 -13.97
C GLU A 358 18.85 4.10 -13.04
N ILE A 359 18.06 3.42 -12.21
CA ILE A 359 18.54 2.25 -11.50
C ILE A 359 18.64 1.19 -12.58
N ASP A 360 19.83 0.59 -12.75
CA ASP A 360 20.01 -0.49 -13.72
C ASP A 360 18.80 -1.45 -13.65
N PRO A 361 18.03 -1.59 -14.73
CA PRO A 361 16.84 -2.42 -14.78
C PRO A 361 17.07 -3.84 -14.28
N GLN A 362 18.30 -4.36 -14.49
CA GLN A 362 18.70 -5.67 -13.97
C GLN A 362 18.79 -5.69 -12.44
N VAL A 363 19.16 -4.59 -11.81
CA VAL A 363 19.19 -4.51 -10.34
C VAL A 363 17.77 -4.52 -9.77
N ILE A 364 16.82 -3.83 -10.39
CA ILE A 364 15.40 -3.87 -9.94
C ILE A 364 14.81 -5.26 -10.23
N ALA A 365 15.01 -5.80 -11.42
CA ALA A 365 14.55 -7.15 -11.77
C ALA A 365 15.18 -8.21 -10.85
N ASN A 366 16.48 -8.08 -10.55
CA ASN A 366 17.18 -8.94 -9.60
C ASN A 366 16.72 -8.73 -8.15
N LEU A 367 16.44 -7.51 -7.69
CA LEU A 367 15.88 -7.25 -6.36
C LEU A 367 14.50 -7.87 -6.18
N VAL A 368 13.70 -7.93 -7.23
CA VAL A 368 12.38 -8.57 -7.20
C VAL A 368 12.47 -10.07 -7.41
N SER A 369 13.39 -10.55 -8.26
CA SER A 369 13.61 -11.98 -8.49
C SER A 369 14.45 -12.65 -7.39
N THR A 370 15.40 -11.94 -6.79
CA THR A 370 16.32 -12.45 -5.74
C THR A 370 15.97 -11.95 -4.34
N GLY A 371 15.23 -10.86 -4.20
CA GLY A 371 14.81 -10.34 -2.90
C GLY A 371 13.75 -11.19 -2.23
N ILE A 372 13.35 -12.24 -2.86
CA ILE A 372 12.40 -13.19 -2.32
C ILE A 372 13.10 -14.45 -1.83
N ILE A 373 14.28 -14.76 -2.30
CA ILE A 373 14.88 -16.03 -1.91
C ILE A 373 16.39 -15.95 -1.90
N THR A 374 16.92 -15.97 -0.74
CA THR A 374 18.15 -16.66 -0.47
C THR A 374 17.95 -18.12 -0.84
N LYS A 375 18.55 -18.56 -1.93
CA LYS A 375 19.02 -19.92 -1.96
C LYS A 375 20.42 -19.83 -1.40
N ASP A 376 20.51 -20.17 -0.15
CA ASP A 376 21.52 -21.05 0.44
C ASP A 376 21.03 -21.47 1.81
#